data_988cc7d47fd97b961af3aaaf405a74f4
#
_entry.id   988cc7d47fd97b961af3aaaf405a74f4
#
_cell.length_a   1.000
_cell.length_b   1.000
_cell.length_c   1.000
_cell.angle_alpha   90.00
_cell.angle_beta   90.00
_cell.angle_gamma   90.00
#
_symmetry.space_group_name_H-M   'P 1'
#
loop_
_entity.id
_entity.type
_entity.pdbx_description
1 polymer ?
#
loop_
_entity_poly.entity_id
_entity_poly.type
_entity_poly.pdbx_seq_one_letter_code
_entity_poly.pdbx_strand_id
1 'polypeptide(L)'
;MEMLKDFNISSFKKMKPPNNNTFDAMQEVKALKKIPLNKKFVKEYDDIEGAFAKTAKEENVNYDKKIASNLIKESAPVILELKKHFNRPRPKQLAKTMNIKIKDIEMDSMKTPSYPSGHSAQGILIANVLGDKYPKAKSAFTKTGQNISYSRNVARAHY
;
A
#
# COMPACT_ATOMS: atom_id res chain seq x y z
N MET A 1 -10.24 0.49 -20.54
CA MET A 1 -11.35 1.14 -19.81
C MET A 1 -10.73 1.97 -18.69
N GLU A 2 -10.91 3.26 -18.72
CA GLU A 2 -10.42 4.16 -17.68
C GLU A 2 -11.35 4.07 -16.48
N MET A 3 -10.99 3.29 -15.48
CA MET A 3 -11.80 3.11 -14.26
C MET A 3 -11.70 4.31 -13.29
N LEU A 4 -10.68 5.16 -13.44
CA LEU A 4 -10.42 6.31 -12.56
C LEU A 4 -10.70 7.66 -13.25
N LYS A 5 -11.43 7.67 -14.36
CA LYS A 5 -11.69 8.87 -15.15
C LYS A 5 -12.30 10.03 -14.35
N ASP A 6 -13.20 9.70 -13.43
CA ASP A 6 -13.92 10.69 -12.61
C ASP A 6 -13.36 10.80 -11.19
N PHE A 7 -12.11 10.36 -10.98
CA PHE A 7 -11.48 10.41 -9.67
C PHE A 7 -11.19 11.84 -9.23
N ASN A 8 -11.79 12.25 -8.11
CA ASN A 8 -11.59 13.58 -7.55
C ASN A 8 -10.37 13.63 -6.62
N ILE A 9 -9.20 13.89 -7.17
CA ILE A 9 -7.95 13.99 -6.42
C ILE A 9 -7.96 15.11 -5.36
N SER A 10 -8.70 16.21 -5.61
CA SER A 10 -8.78 17.34 -4.68
C SER A 10 -9.38 16.95 -3.33
N SER A 11 -10.33 16.01 -3.32
CA SER A 11 -10.92 15.48 -2.08
C SER A 11 -9.88 14.76 -1.23
N PHE A 12 -8.98 14.00 -1.87
CA PHE A 12 -7.91 13.27 -1.18
C PHE A 12 -6.79 14.17 -0.66
N LYS A 13 -6.55 15.32 -1.29
CA LYS A 13 -5.59 16.31 -0.80
C LYS A 13 -6.00 16.94 0.54
N LYS A 14 -7.25 16.77 0.95
CA LYS A 14 -7.76 17.20 2.28
C LYS A 14 -7.51 16.17 3.38
N MET A 15 -7.23 14.91 3.03
CA MET A 15 -6.96 13.80 3.95
C MET A 15 -5.50 13.80 4.39
N LYS A 16 -5.15 14.75 5.25
CA LYS A 16 -3.76 14.98 5.70
C LYS A 16 -3.30 13.91 6.68
N PRO A 17 -2.07 13.40 6.53
CA PRO A 17 -1.44 12.61 7.59
C PRO A 17 -1.07 13.53 8.77
N PRO A 18 -0.75 12.97 9.96
CA PRO A 18 -0.22 13.75 11.07
C PRO A 18 1.03 14.55 10.66
N ASN A 19 1.17 15.78 11.16
CA ASN A 19 2.38 16.58 10.94
C ASN A 19 3.61 15.89 11.56
N ASN A 20 4.78 16.09 10.95
CA ASN A 20 5.99 15.35 11.25
C ASN A 20 6.46 15.45 12.71
N ASN A 21 6.29 16.59 13.37
CA ASN A 21 6.79 16.84 14.73
C ASN A 21 5.66 16.77 15.77
N THR A 22 4.68 15.91 15.58
CA THR A 22 3.54 15.76 16.50
C THR A 22 3.64 14.47 17.32
N PHE A 23 2.91 14.45 18.43
CA PHE A 23 2.75 13.27 19.27
C PHE A 23 2.14 12.11 18.45
N ASP A 24 1.15 12.38 17.60
CA ASP A 24 0.50 11.37 16.76
C ASP A 24 1.49 10.73 15.78
N ALA A 25 2.33 11.51 15.10
CA ALA A 25 3.36 11.00 14.23
C ALA A 25 4.39 10.13 14.99
N MET A 26 4.77 10.53 16.20
CA MET A 26 5.65 9.74 17.07
C MET A 26 5.01 8.41 17.47
N GLN A 27 3.72 8.39 17.78
CA GLN A 27 2.99 7.17 18.12
C GLN A 27 2.93 6.20 16.94
N GLU A 28 2.73 6.71 15.72
CA GLU A 28 2.77 5.87 14.52
C GLU A 28 4.14 5.20 14.34
N VAL A 29 5.24 5.94 14.49
CA VAL A 29 6.61 5.39 14.41
C VAL A 29 6.84 4.33 15.50
N LYS A 30 6.42 4.59 16.73
CA LYS A 30 6.54 3.64 17.84
C LYS A 30 5.71 2.37 17.63
N ALA A 31 4.51 2.52 17.07
CA ALA A 31 3.65 1.38 16.73
C ALA A 31 4.31 0.48 15.68
N LEU A 32 4.88 1.06 14.64
CA LEU A 32 5.62 0.29 13.62
C LEU A 32 6.81 -0.47 14.21
N LYS A 33 7.53 0.13 15.15
CA LYS A 33 8.67 -0.52 15.80
C LYS A 33 8.28 -1.80 16.53
N LYS A 34 7.03 -1.91 17.01
CA LYS A 34 6.50 -3.10 17.69
C LYS A 34 6.17 -4.25 16.75
N ILE A 35 5.99 -3.98 15.46
CA ILE A 35 5.71 -5.03 14.47
C ILE A 35 7.01 -5.76 14.14
N PRO A 36 7.08 -7.10 14.28
CA PRO A 36 8.26 -7.85 13.90
C PRO A 36 8.57 -7.75 12.41
N LEU A 37 9.82 -7.56 12.06
CA LEU A 37 10.27 -7.62 10.67
C LEU A 37 10.13 -9.04 10.14
N ASN A 38 9.58 -9.19 8.93
CA ASN A 38 9.43 -10.48 8.26
C ASN A 38 9.71 -10.32 6.76
N LYS A 39 10.96 -10.55 6.37
CA LYS A 39 11.40 -10.40 4.97
C LYS A 39 10.66 -11.31 4.00
N LYS A 40 10.34 -12.53 4.41
CA LYS A 40 9.61 -13.50 3.57
C LYS A 40 8.21 -13.01 3.26
N PHE A 41 7.49 -12.55 4.27
CA PHE A 41 6.15 -11.98 4.12
C PHE A 41 6.17 -10.73 3.23
N VAL A 42 7.10 -9.82 3.46
CA VAL A 42 7.25 -8.60 2.65
C VAL A 42 7.52 -8.94 1.19
N LYS A 43 8.44 -9.87 0.93
CA LYS A 43 8.77 -10.30 -0.44
C LYS A 43 7.57 -10.93 -1.15
N GLU A 44 6.78 -11.73 -0.44
CA GLU A 44 5.58 -12.39 -1.00
C GLU A 44 4.55 -11.38 -1.48
N TYR A 45 4.33 -10.29 -0.73
CA TYR A 45 3.30 -9.28 -1.01
C TYR A 45 3.83 -8.00 -1.66
N ASP A 46 5.11 -7.90 -1.97
CA ASP A 46 5.68 -6.76 -2.71
C ASP A 46 5.27 -6.77 -4.18
N ASP A 47 5.17 -7.95 -4.78
CA ASP A 47 4.61 -8.15 -6.12
C ASP A 47 3.08 -8.25 -6.06
N ILE A 48 2.40 -7.13 -6.31
CA ILE A 48 0.94 -7.04 -6.24
C ILE A 48 0.28 -8.00 -7.23
N GLU A 49 0.71 -8.00 -8.49
CA GLU A 49 0.13 -8.85 -9.54
C GLU A 49 0.34 -10.33 -9.22
N GLY A 50 1.54 -10.69 -8.77
CA GLY A 50 1.86 -12.06 -8.37
C GLY A 50 1.03 -12.54 -7.17
N ALA A 51 0.78 -11.68 -6.19
CA ALA A 51 -0.05 -12.01 -5.04
C ALA A 51 -1.49 -12.34 -5.44
N PHE A 52 -2.10 -11.54 -6.30
CA PHE A 52 -3.46 -11.80 -6.79
C PHE A 52 -3.51 -13.02 -7.72
N ALA A 53 -2.50 -13.23 -8.56
CA ALA A 53 -2.39 -14.44 -9.41
C ALA A 53 -2.37 -15.72 -8.58
N LYS A 54 -1.59 -15.72 -7.49
CA LYS A 54 -1.53 -16.85 -6.55
C LYS A 54 -2.89 -17.11 -5.90
N THR A 55 -3.56 -16.08 -5.40
CA THR A 55 -4.89 -16.19 -4.81
C THR A 55 -5.91 -16.76 -5.80
N ALA A 56 -5.94 -16.24 -7.03
CA ALA A 56 -6.85 -16.75 -8.07
C ALA A 56 -6.61 -18.23 -8.37
N LYS A 57 -5.35 -18.66 -8.41
CA LYS A 57 -4.99 -20.08 -8.59
C LYS A 57 -5.47 -20.95 -7.43
N GLU A 58 -5.27 -20.51 -6.20
CA GLU A 58 -5.69 -21.23 -4.99
C GLU A 58 -7.21 -21.37 -4.91
N GLU A 59 -7.96 -20.36 -5.38
CA GLU A 59 -9.41 -20.34 -5.41
C GLU A 59 -10.02 -20.93 -6.69
N ASN A 60 -9.20 -21.48 -7.58
CA ASN A 60 -9.63 -22.02 -8.88
C ASN A 60 -10.42 -21.00 -9.73
N VAL A 61 -10.01 -19.74 -9.70
CA VAL A 61 -10.64 -18.67 -10.47
C VAL A 61 -9.82 -18.38 -11.73
N ASN A 62 -10.44 -18.54 -12.88
CA ASN A 62 -9.88 -18.07 -14.15
C ASN A 62 -10.17 -16.57 -14.30
N TYR A 63 -9.27 -15.76 -13.76
CA TYR A 63 -9.44 -14.30 -13.75
C TYR A 63 -8.67 -13.59 -14.85
N ASP A 64 -9.16 -12.42 -15.23
CA ASP A 64 -8.49 -11.54 -16.19
C ASP A 64 -7.34 -10.77 -15.52
N LYS A 65 -6.10 -11.21 -15.79
CA LYS A 65 -4.88 -10.58 -15.26
C LYS A 65 -4.73 -9.11 -15.66
N LYS A 66 -5.33 -8.69 -16.77
CA LYS A 66 -5.28 -7.30 -17.25
C LYS A 66 -5.96 -6.33 -16.28
N ILE A 67 -6.92 -6.79 -15.48
CA ILE A 67 -7.60 -5.95 -14.48
C ILE A 67 -6.58 -5.38 -13.50
N ALA A 68 -5.75 -6.22 -12.89
CA ALA A 68 -4.74 -5.78 -11.92
C ALA A 68 -3.71 -4.84 -12.58
N SER A 69 -3.14 -5.22 -13.71
CA SER A 69 -2.11 -4.40 -14.39
C SER A 69 -2.67 -3.05 -14.85
N ASN A 70 -3.90 -3.00 -15.35
CA ASN A 70 -4.54 -1.74 -15.76
C ASN A 70 -4.81 -0.82 -14.57
N LEU A 71 -5.32 -1.36 -13.46
CA LEU A 71 -5.57 -0.58 -12.24
C LEU A 71 -4.28 -0.01 -11.64
N ILE A 72 -3.20 -0.78 -11.64
CA ILE A 72 -1.87 -0.30 -11.22
C ILE A 72 -1.42 0.85 -12.11
N LYS A 73 -1.52 0.69 -13.42
CA LYS A 73 -1.12 1.70 -14.40
C LYS A 73 -1.93 2.99 -14.29
N GLU A 74 -3.25 2.88 -14.15
CA GLU A 74 -4.14 4.03 -14.03
C GLU A 74 -3.99 4.77 -12.69
N SER A 75 -3.78 4.04 -11.60
CA SER A 75 -3.66 4.63 -10.26
C SER A 75 -2.31 5.26 -9.97
N ALA A 76 -1.24 4.81 -10.63
CA ALA A 76 0.12 5.26 -10.34
C ALA A 76 0.31 6.78 -10.45
N PRO A 77 -0.15 7.49 -11.50
CA PRO A 77 -0.02 8.95 -11.58
C PRO A 77 -0.75 9.68 -10.45
N VAL A 78 -1.94 9.22 -10.09
CA VAL A 78 -2.76 9.80 -9.00
C VAL A 78 -2.04 9.65 -7.66
N ILE A 79 -1.56 8.45 -7.37
CA ILE A 79 -0.81 8.16 -6.15
C ILE A 79 0.46 9.01 -6.07
N LEU A 80 1.19 9.13 -7.18
CA LEU A 80 2.42 9.92 -7.22
C LEU A 80 2.15 11.42 -7.02
N GLU A 81 1.07 11.95 -7.56
CA GLU A 81 0.67 13.33 -7.34
C GLU A 81 0.36 13.59 -5.85
N LEU A 82 -0.40 12.69 -5.22
CA LEU A 82 -0.69 12.79 -3.79
C LEU A 82 0.58 12.68 -2.92
N LYS A 83 1.50 11.77 -3.28
CA LYS A 83 2.80 11.65 -2.61
C LYS A 83 3.60 12.95 -2.67
N LYS A 84 3.65 13.59 -3.82
CA LYS A 84 4.34 14.89 -4.00
C LYS A 84 3.65 16.00 -3.23
N HIS A 85 2.31 16.00 -3.21
CA HIS A 85 1.52 17.00 -2.47
C HIS A 85 1.78 16.96 -0.98
N PHE A 86 1.74 15.78 -0.36
CA PHE A 86 1.96 15.61 1.08
C PHE A 86 3.43 15.60 1.46
N ASN A 87 4.28 15.09 0.59
CA ASN A 87 5.74 14.98 0.77
C ASN A 87 6.15 14.44 2.16
N ARG A 88 5.42 13.42 2.64
CA ARG A 88 5.67 12.85 3.97
C ARG A 88 6.95 12.00 3.97
N PRO A 89 7.85 12.17 4.96
CA PRO A 89 9.03 11.32 5.07
C PRO A 89 8.66 9.87 5.37
N ARG A 90 9.51 8.94 4.96
CA ARG A 90 9.39 7.53 5.33
C ARG A 90 9.59 7.34 6.82
N PRO A 91 9.04 6.25 7.43
CA PRO A 91 9.13 6.04 8.87
C PRO A 91 10.54 6.11 9.44
N LYS A 92 11.52 5.51 8.75
CA LYS A 92 12.93 5.54 9.19
C LYS A 92 13.52 6.96 9.16
N GLN A 93 13.16 7.77 8.16
CA GLN A 93 13.58 9.16 8.07
C GLN A 93 12.99 9.99 9.21
N LEU A 94 11.68 9.83 9.46
CA LEU A 94 10.99 10.54 10.53
C LEU A 94 11.48 10.10 11.92
N ALA A 95 11.67 8.81 12.13
CA ALA A 95 12.22 8.25 13.37
C ALA A 95 13.59 8.88 13.73
N LYS A 96 14.44 9.08 12.72
CA LYS A 96 15.75 9.73 12.91
C LYS A 96 15.60 11.14 13.48
N THR A 97 14.64 11.92 13.01
CA THR A 97 14.39 13.29 13.54
C THR A 97 13.85 13.28 14.96
N MET A 98 13.23 12.17 15.37
CA MET A 98 12.67 11.97 16.72
C MET A 98 13.63 11.25 17.68
N ASN A 99 14.86 10.99 17.26
CA ASN A 99 15.83 10.20 18.04
C ASN A 99 15.38 8.76 18.34
N ILE A 100 14.54 8.20 17.49
CA ILE A 100 14.04 6.82 17.58
C ILE A 100 14.79 5.93 16.61
N LYS A 101 15.42 4.87 17.11
CA LYS A 101 16.07 3.86 16.26
C LYS A 101 15.03 2.87 15.75
N ILE A 102 14.91 2.78 14.42
CA ILE A 102 14.03 1.82 13.73
C ILE A 102 14.80 1.20 12.56
N LYS A 103 14.63 -0.10 12.37
CA LYS A 103 15.11 -0.81 11.19
C LYS A 103 13.95 -0.97 10.20
N ASP A 104 14.25 -0.99 8.92
CA ASP A 104 13.28 -1.25 7.85
C ASP A 104 13.80 -2.34 6.91
N ILE A 105 12.92 -2.79 6.02
CA ILE A 105 13.27 -3.64 4.88
C ILE A 105 13.27 -2.71 3.66
N GLU A 106 14.46 -2.39 3.17
CA GLU A 106 14.62 -1.49 2.02
C GLU A 106 14.07 -2.12 0.74
N MET A 107 13.33 -1.32 -0.02
CA MET A 107 12.74 -1.67 -1.31
C MET A 107 12.80 -0.47 -2.25
N ASP A 108 12.84 -0.74 -3.57
CA ASP A 108 12.87 0.31 -4.59
C ASP A 108 11.67 1.26 -4.53
N SER A 109 10.50 0.77 -4.13
CA SER A 109 9.29 1.56 -3.93
C SER A 109 9.41 2.64 -2.85
N MET A 110 10.44 2.57 -1.98
CA MET A 110 10.67 3.53 -0.90
C MET A 110 11.41 4.81 -1.34
N LYS A 111 11.69 4.97 -2.61
CA LYS A 111 12.36 6.17 -3.17
C LYS A 111 11.43 7.39 -3.33
N THR A 112 10.14 7.21 -3.17
CA THR A 112 9.12 8.26 -3.21
C THR A 112 8.64 8.61 -1.81
N PRO A 113 7.97 9.77 -1.60
CA PRO A 113 7.38 10.12 -0.31
C PRO A 113 6.41 9.05 0.23
N SER A 114 6.23 9.02 1.55
CA SER A 114 5.56 7.91 2.23
C SER A 114 4.04 7.88 2.09
N TYR A 115 3.38 8.99 1.92
CA TYR A 115 1.90 9.05 1.98
C TYR A 115 1.30 9.59 0.69
N PRO A 116 0.27 8.92 0.14
CA PRO A 116 -0.29 7.64 0.57
C PRO A 116 0.59 6.44 0.17
N SER A 117 0.30 5.27 0.76
CA SER A 117 0.93 4.02 0.35
C SER A 117 0.38 3.55 -1.00
N GLY A 118 1.26 3.46 -2.01
CA GLY A 118 0.87 2.96 -3.33
C GLY A 118 0.42 1.50 -3.30
N HIS A 119 1.17 0.63 -2.65
CA HIS A 119 0.82 -0.78 -2.50
C HIS A 119 -0.51 -0.98 -1.77
N SER A 120 -0.74 -0.23 -0.68
CA SER A 120 -2.00 -0.31 0.06
C SER A 120 -3.19 0.14 -0.80
N ALA A 121 -3.07 1.27 -1.46
CA ALA A 121 -4.13 1.79 -2.32
C ALA A 121 -4.44 0.84 -3.49
N GLN A 122 -3.41 0.37 -4.19
CA GLN A 122 -3.55 -0.54 -5.31
C GLN A 122 -4.06 -1.92 -4.87
N GLY A 123 -3.54 -2.46 -3.77
CA GLY A 123 -3.97 -3.75 -3.23
C GLY A 123 -5.46 -3.76 -2.87
N ILE A 124 -5.94 -2.75 -2.18
CA ILE A 124 -7.36 -2.63 -1.81
C ILE A 124 -8.25 -2.40 -3.05
N LEU A 125 -7.82 -1.53 -3.95
CA LEU A 125 -8.57 -1.25 -5.19
C LEU A 125 -8.76 -2.52 -6.03
N ILE A 126 -7.69 -3.26 -6.27
CA ILE A 126 -7.71 -4.50 -7.05
C ILE A 126 -8.56 -5.56 -6.35
N ALA A 127 -8.40 -5.71 -5.03
CA ALA A 127 -9.20 -6.65 -4.24
C ALA A 127 -10.70 -6.39 -4.37
N ASN A 128 -11.11 -5.13 -4.33
CA ASN A 128 -12.52 -4.74 -4.47
C ASN A 128 -13.04 -5.05 -5.88
N VAL A 129 -12.31 -4.68 -6.92
CA VAL A 129 -12.71 -4.91 -8.31
C VAL A 129 -12.79 -6.41 -8.61
N LEU A 130 -11.79 -7.19 -8.22
CA LEU A 130 -11.79 -8.64 -8.41
C LEU A 130 -12.87 -9.33 -7.56
N GLY A 131 -13.09 -8.87 -6.33
CA GLY A 131 -14.14 -9.41 -5.46
C GLY A 131 -15.55 -9.19 -6.02
N ASP A 132 -15.81 -8.06 -6.65
CA ASP A 132 -17.08 -7.76 -7.29
C ASP A 132 -17.28 -8.57 -8.57
N LYS A 133 -16.22 -8.75 -9.36
CA LYS A 133 -16.27 -9.55 -10.59
C LYS A 133 -16.33 -11.06 -10.33
N TYR A 134 -15.68 -11.52 -9.28
CA TYR A 134 -15.59 -12.94 -8.90
C TYR A 134 -16.08 -13.15 -7.46
N PRO A 135 -17.41 -13.05 -7.21
CA PRO A 135 -17.96 -13.02 -5.85
C PRO A 135 -17.61 -14.22 -4.98
N LYS A 136 -17.46 -15.41 -5.59
CA LYS A 136 -17.09 -16.64 -4.86
C LYS A 136 -15.69 -16.56 -4.21
N ALA A 137 -14.79 -15.76 -4.77
CA ALA A 137 -13.43 -15.56 -4.27
C ALA A 137 -13.23 -14.19 -3.58
N LYS A 138 -14.32 -13.45 -3.34
CA LYS A 138 -14.26 -12.09 -2.77
C LYS A 138 -13.50 -12.05 -1.45
N SER A 139 -13.77 -12.97 -0.54
CA SER A 139 -13.11 -13.06 0.77
C SER A 139 -11.60 -13.26 0.62
N ALA A 140 -11.17 -14.15 -0.29
CA ALA A 140 -9.77 -14.44 -0.55
C ALA A 140 -9.05 -13.23 -1.18
N PHE A 141 -9.66 -12.56 -2.15
CA PHE A 141 -9.10 -11.34 -2.73
C PHE A 141 -9.00 -10.19 -1.72
N THR A 142 -10.01 -10.02 -0.87
CA THR A 142 -9.97 -9.04 0.22
C THR A 142 -8.81 -9.31 1.17
N LYS A 143 -8.60 -10.56 1.57
CA LYS A 143 -7.47 -10.97 2.41
C LYS A 143 -6.12 -10.65 1.75
N THR A 144 -5.99 -10.93 0.47
CA THR A 144 -4.77 -10.62 -0.30
C THR A 144 -4.49 -9.12 -0.31
N GLY A 145 -5.49 -8.29 -0.58
CA GLY A 145 -5.35 -6.83 -0.52
C GLY A 145 -4.94 -6.32 0.86
N GLN A 146 -5.52 -6.87 1.92
CA GLN A 146 -5.15 -6.55 3.31
C GLN A 146 -3.71 -6.96 3.62
N ASN A 147 -3.27 -8.12 3.17
CA ASN A 147 -1.89 -8.60 3.37
C ASN A 147 -0.88 -7.75 2.61
N ILE A 148 -1.20 -7.31 1.39
CA ILE A 148 -0.37 -6.36 0.64
C ILE A 148 -0.21 -5.07 1.44
N SER A 149 -1.30 -4.51 1.96
CA SER A 149 -1.26 -3.30 2.79
C SER A 149 -0.44 -3.52 4.06
N TYR A 150 -0.69 -4.59 4.80
CA TYR A 150 0.02 -4.91 6.03
C TYR A 150 1.51 -5.16 5.81
N SER A 151 1.90 -5.71 4.67
CA SER A 151 3.32 -5.92 4.33
C SER A 151 4.13 -4.62 4.36
N ARG A 152 3.50 -3.49 4.07
CA ARG A 152 4.13 -2.15 4.14
C ARG A 152 4.45 -1.72 5.55
N ASN A 153 3.60 -2.10 6.51
CA ASN A 153 3.86 -1.88 7.94
C ASN A 153 4.94 -2.83 8.45
N VAL A 154 4.90 -4.10 8.05
CA VAL A 154 5.94 -5.10 8.38
C VAL A 154 7.32 -4.69 7.86
N ALA A 155 7.40 -4.14 6.65
CA ALA A 155 8.63 -3.58 6.10
C ALA A 155 9.05 -2.25 6.74
N ARG A 156 8.16 -1.64 7.50
CA ARG A 156 8.30 -0.28 8.05
C ARG A 156 8.53 0.77 6.95
N ALA A 157 7.93 0.54 5.79
CA ALA A 157 7.94 1.43 4.64
C ALA A 157 6.87 2.52 4.75
N HIS A 158 5.76 2.21 5.42
CA HIS A 158 4.60 3.09 5.63
C HIS A 158 4.10 2.96 7.06
N TYR A 159 3.42 4.03 7.50
CA TYR A 159 2.83 4.14 8.83
C TYR A 159 1.55 3.36 8.99
#